data_b35a9bb00887dfb71d8c4a7c75f9f8e2
#
_entry.id   b35a9bb00887dfb71d8c4a7c75f9f8e2
#
_cell.length_a   1.000
_cell.length_b   1.000
_cell.length_c   1.000
_cell.angle_alpha   90.00
_cell.angle_beta   90.00
_cell.angle_gamma   90.00
#
_symmetry.space_group_name_H-M   'P 1'
#
loop_
_entity.id
_entity.type
_entity.pdbx_description
1 polymer ?
#
loop_
_entity_poly.entity_id
_entity_poly.type
_entity_poly.pdbx_seq_one_letter_code
_entity_poly.pdbx_strand_id
1 'polypeptide(L)'
;MTKGPLHFILFLLIIGMSGCQSEPYALNEPSDVIPKDTMIMVLKELTLMESHLQTKYIQLSNYYKSLKLSGDVILEKYKLSSSRLERSMVYYGSKQYEMQEMYTSILDTLIIQSNTVLKPSPRNNFQPESVTPKRLN
;
A
#
# COMPACT_ATOMS: atom_id res chain seq x y z
N MET A 1 -31.91 46.33 -9.42
CA MET A 1 -30.78 45.80 -8.60
C MET A 1 -31.10 44.35 -8.25
N THR A 2 -30.64 43.37 -9.03
CA THR A 2 -31.03 41.97 -8.97
C THR A 2 -30.08 41.20 -8.04
N LYS A 3 -30.47 41.04 -6.74
CA LYS A 3 -29.74 40.22 -5.74
C LYS A 3 -30.04 38.71 -5.85
N GLY A 4 -30.89 38.31 -6.83
CA GLY A 4 -31.36 36.93 -7.01
C GLY A 4 -30.31 35.87 -7.39
N PRO A 5 -29.43 36.10 -8.37
CA PRO A 5 -28.55 35.04 -8.87
C PRO A 5 -27.46 34.65 -7.87
N LEU A 6 -26.97 35.59 -7.07
CA LEU A 6 -25.91 35.33 -6.10
C LEU A 6 -26.39 34.42 -4.94
N HIS A 7 -27.63 34.63 -4.45
CA HIS A 7 -28.21 33.79 -3.40
C HIS A 7 -28.52 32.38 -3.91
N PHE A 8 -28.93 32.26 -5.18
CA PHE A 8 -29.18 30.96 -5.80
C PHE A 8 -27.89 30.14 -5.96
N ILE A 9 -26.79 30.79 -6.38
CA ILE A 9 -25.46 30.14 -6.46
C ILE A 9 -24.96 29.72 -5.09
N LEU A 10 -25.11 30.57 -4.06
CA LEU A 10 -24.72 30.24 -2.69
C LEU A 10 -25.53 29.07 -2.12
N PHE A 11 -26.83 29.00 -2.41
CA PHE A 11 -27.71 27.91 -1.99
C PHE A 11 -27.35 26.59 -2.67
N LEU A 12 -26.97 26.61 -3.95
CA LEU A 12 -26.54 25.45 -4.72
C LEU A 12 -25.20 24.91 -4.22
N LEU A 13 -24.32 25.81 -3.78
CA LEU A 13 -23.00 25.47 -3.21
C LEU A 13 -23.12 24.79 -1.82
N ILE A 14 -24.10 25.19 -1.01
CA ILE A 14 -24.39 24.59 0.30
C ILE A 14 -24.96 23.16 0.14
N ILE A 15 -25.82 22.92 -0.85
CA ILE A 15 -26.39 21.58 -1.13
C ILE A 15 -25.31 20.61 -1.63
N GLY A 16 -24.31 21.09 -2.39
CA GLY A 16 -23.21 20.27 -2.91
C GLY A 16 -22.27 19.72 -1.82
N MET A 17 -22.28 20.26 -0.61
CA MET A 17 -21.45 19.80 0.51
C MET A 17 -22.11 18.71 1.38
N SER A 18 -23.33 18.28 1.07
CA SER A 18 -23.95 17.12 1.71
C SER A 18 -23.31 15.83 1.17
N GLY A 19 -21.98 15.68 1.38
CA GLY A 19 -21.23 14.46 1.04
C GLY A 19 -21.87 13.27 1.73
N CYS A 20 -22.06 12.18 1.01
CA CYS A 20 -22.57 10.91 1.49
C CYS A 20 -21.84 10.49 2.77
N GLN A 21 -22.43 10.70 3.93
CA GLN A 21 -22.15 9.94 5.13
C GLN A 21 -22.85 8.60 4.98
N SER A 22 -22.24 7.69 4.21
CA SER A 22 -22.60 6.29 4.27
C SER A 22 -22.16 5.81 5.64
N GLU A 23 -23.11 5.60 6.55
CA GLU A 23 -22.81 4.86 7.78
C GLU A 23 -22.22 3.50 7.37
N PRO A 24 -21.06 3.12 7.91
CA PRO A 24 -20.50 1.82 7.59
C PRO A 24 -21.51 0.77 8.09
N TYR A 25 -22.10 0.01 7.17
CA TYR A 25 -22.89 -1.16 7.53
C TYR A 25 -22.00 -2.03 8.40
N ALA A 26 -22.36 -2.18 9.67
CA ALA A 26 -21.71 -3.12 10.57
C ALA A 26 -21.98 -4.53 10.05
N LEU A 27 -21.11 -5.00 9.18
CA LEU A 27 -21.17 -6.37 8.67
C LEU A 27 -20.90 -7.32 9.82
N ASN A 28 -21.75 -8.34 9.96
CA ASN A 28 -21.47 -9.42 10.88
C ASN A 28 -20.11 -10.04 10.55
N GLU A 29 -19.35 -10.37 11.56
CA GLU A 29 -18.06 -11.00 11.39
C GLU A 29 -18.21 -12.34 10.68
N PRO A 30 -17.59 -12.52 9.50
CA PRO A 30 -17.59 -13.82 8.83
C PRO A 30 -16.93 -14.87 9.72
N SER A 31 -17.44 -16.08 9.72
CA SER A 31 -16.88 -17.18 10.54
C SER A 31 -15.45 -17.55 10.15
N ASP A 32 -15.01 -17.15 8.96
CA ASP A 32 -13.70 -17.44 8.39
C ASP A 32 -12.84 -16.18 8.16
N VAL A 33 -13.13 -15.08 8.89
CA VAL A 33 -12.32 -13.86 8.78
C VAL A 33 -10.85 -14.15 9.06
N ILE A 34 -9.97 -13.51 8.31
CA ILE A 34 -8.52 -13.63 8.53
C ILE A 34 -8.17 -12.86 9.81
N PRO A 35 -7.45 -13.47 10.78
CA PRO A 35 -7.01 -12.77 11.98
C PRO A 35 -6.21 -11.50 11.64
N LYS A 36 -6.38 -10.44 12.43
CA LYS A 36 -5.80 -9.11 12.18
C LYS A 36 -4.29 -9.17 11.92
N ASP A 37 -3.53 -9.92 12.74
CA ASP A 37 -2.07 -10.03 12.58
C ASP A 37 -1.69 -10.70 11.25
N THR A 38 -2.42 -11.74 10.85
CA THR A 38 -2.21 -12.41 9.56
C THR A 38 -2.59 -11.47 8.41
N MET A 39 -3.68 -10.71 8.56
CA MET A 39 -4.12 -9.75 7.56
C MET A 39 -3.07 -8.66 7.33
N ILE A 40 -2.45 -8.12 8.40
CA ILE A 40 -1.33 -7.17 8.33
C ILE A 40 -0.17 -7.75 7.53
N MET A 41 0.24 -9.00 7.79
CA MET A 41 1.34 -9.64 7.06
C MET A 41 1.01 -9.82 5.59
N VAL A 42 -0.18 -10.29 5.27
CA VAL A 42 -0.64 -10.51 3.88
C VAL A 42 -0.70 -9.18 3.13
N LEU A 43 -1.33 -8.15 3.70
CA LEU A 43 -1.44 -6.83 3.08
C LEU A 43 -0.07 -6.20 2.86
N LYS A 44 0.85 -6.33 3.81
CA LYS A 44 2.22 -5.83 3.66
C LYS A 44 2.93 -6.49 2.46
N GLU A 45 2.85 -7.82 2.35
CA GLU A 45 3.51 -8.53 1.25
C GLU A 45 2.86 -8.21 -0.10
N LEU A 46 1.54 -8.11 -0.17
CA LEU A 46 0.83 -7.69 -1.37
C LEU A 46 1.22 -6.27 -1.81
N THR A 47 1.31 -5.33 -0.87
CA THR A 47 1.73 -3.95 -1.14
C THR A 47 3.17 -3.88 -1.67
N LEU A 48 4.10 -4.62 -1.05
CA LEU A 48 5.49 -4.68 -1.51
C LEU A 48 5.60 -5.31 -2.90
N MET A 49 4.90 -6.39 -3.14
CA MET A 49 4.86 -7.08 -4.43
C MET A 49 4.29 -6.16 -5.52
N GLU A 50 3.17 -5.50 -5.26
CA GLU A 50 2.55 -4.57 -6.21
C GLU A 50 3.50 -3.41 -6.55
N SER A 51 4.11 -2.79 -5.55
CA SER A 51 5.11 -1.73 -5.70
C SER A 51 6.28 -2.16 -6.59
N HIS A 52 6.78 -3.39 -6.39
CA HIS A 52 7.85 -3.96 -7.21
C HIS A 52 7.40 -4.20 -8.66
N LEU A 53 6.20 -4.72 -8.87
CA LEU A 53 5.66 -4.97 -10.20
C LEU A 53 5.41 -3.67 -10.98
N GLN A 54 4.92 -2.61 -10.31
CA GLN A 54 4.72 -1.30 -10.93
C GLN A 54 6.03 -0.70 -11.47
N THR A 55 7.13 -0.90 -10.76
CA THR A 55 8.44 -0.41 -11.22
C THR A 55 9.05 -1.25 -12.34
N LYS A 56 8.70 -2.53 -12.42
CA LYS A 56 9.31 -3.48 -13.35
C LYS A 56 8.58 -3.57 -14.70
N TYR A 57 7.25 -3.46 -14.70
CA TYR A 57 6.44 -3.68 -15.90
C TYR A 57 5.77 -2.41 -16.38
N ILE A 58 6.19 -1.94 -17.56
CA ILE A 58 5.60 -0.77 -18.24
C ILE A 58 4.35 -1.20 -19.02
N GLN A 59 4.32 -2.45 -19.54
CA GLN A 59 3.20 -2.99 -20.30
C GLN A 59 2.11 -3.54 -19.39
N LEU A 60 0.90 -3.03 -19.55
CA LEU A 60 -0.25 -3.34 -18.71
C LEU A 60 -0.61 -4.84 -18.69
N SER A 61 -0.55 -5.52 -19.85
CA SER A 61 -0.85 -6.95 -19.97
C SER A 61 0.10 -7.83 -19.14
N ASN A 62 1.39 -7.51 -19.15
CA ASN A 62 2.40 -8.23 -18.37
C ASN A 62 2.29 -7.92 -16.88
N TYR A 63 1.93 -6.68 -16.54
CA TYR A 63 1.66 -6.27 -15.17
C TYR A 63 0.54 -7.09 -14.54
N TYR A 64 -0.64 -7.14 -15.16
CA TYR A 64 -1.78 -7.87 -14.61
C TYR A 64 -1.55 -9.38 -14.49
N LYS A 65 -0.87 -9.98 -15.48
CA LYS A 65 -0.50 -11.40 -15.40
C LYS A 65 0.44 -11.68 -14.23
N SER A 66 1.44 -10.84 -14.04
CA SER A 66 2.41 -10.96 -12.95
C SER A 66 1.78 -10.68 -11.60
N LEU A 67 0.89 -9.68 -11.52
CA LEU A 67 0.13 -9.35 -10.31
C LEU A 67 -0.68 -10.55 -9.82
N LYS A 68 -1.44 -11.18 -10.73
CA LYS A 68 -2.24 -12.37 -10.40
C LYS A 68 -1.36 -13.51 -9.92
N LEU A 69 -0.34 -13.90 -10.68
CA LEU A 69 0.53 -15.03 -10.34
C LEU A 69 1.27 -14.81 -9.01
N SER A 70 1.80 -13.61 -8.78
CA SER A 70 2.51 -13.29 -7.54
C SER A 70 1.57 -13.18 -6.34
N GLY A 71 0.36 -12.69 -6.55
CA GLY A 71 -0.68 -12.67 -5.53
C GLY A 71 -1.09 -14.06 -5.10
N ASP A 72 -1.31 -14.98 -6.06
CA ASP A 72 -1.66 -16.37 -5.77
C ASP A 72 -0.55 -17.06 -4.92
N VAL A 73 0.73 -16.81 -5.22
CA VAL A 73 1.87 -17.35 -4.42
C VAL A 73 1.86 -16.82 -2.99
N ILE A 74 1.56 -15.53 -2.80
CA ILE A 74 1.46 -14.96 -1.44
C ILE A 74 0.30 -15.60 -0.68
N LEU A 75 -0.87 -15.74 -1.31
CA LEU A 75 -2.03 -16.36 -0.68
C LEU A 75 -1.77 -17.82 -0.30
N GLU A 76 -1.10 -18.58 -1.17
CA GLU A 76 -0.71 -19.98 -0.91
C GLU A 76 0.23 -20.07 0.30
N LYS A 77 1.20 -19.18 0.43
CA LYS A 77 2.11 -19.08 1.59
C LYS A 77 1.34 -18.97 2.91
N TYR A 78 0.25 -18.24 2.93
CA TYR A 78 -0.60 -18.05 4.11
C TYR A 78 -1.77 -19.04 4.19
N LYS A 79 -1.87 -20.01 3.27
CA LYS A 79 -2.97 -20.96 3.15
C LYS A 79 -4.34 -20.28 3.06
N LEU A 80 -4.41 -19.22 2.28
CA LEU A 80 -5.59 -18.40 2.07
C LEU A 80 -6.13 -18.59 0.65
N SER A 81 -7.45 -18.54 0.50
CA SER A 81 -8.09 -18.38 -0.79
C SER A 81 -8.37 -16.91 -1.09
N SER A 82 -8.42 -16.55 -2.37
CA SER A 82 -8.79 -15.19 -2.80
C SER A 82 -10.14 -14.76 -2.24
N SER A 83 -11.12 -15.67 -2.21
CA SER A 83 -12.45 -15.39 -1.68
C SER A 83 -12.47 -15.12 -0.18
N ARG A 84 -11.59 -15.79 0.59
CA ARG A 84 -11.44 -15.53 2.03
C ARG A 84 -10.78 -14.17 2.27
N LEU A 85 -9.76 -13.82 1.48
CA LEU A 85 -9.14 -12.51 1.53
C LEU A 85 -10.17 -11.41 1.21
N GLU A 86 -10.94 -11.57 0.14
CA GLU A 86 -11.98 -10.62 -0.27
C GLU A 86 -13.01 -10.38 0.84
N ARG A 87 -13.58 -11.44 1.44
CA ARG A 87 -14.53 -11.30 2.56
C ARG A 87 -13.90 -10.59 3.76
N SER A 88 -12.65 -10.92 4.08
CA SER A 88 -11.93 -10.27 5.17
C SER A 88 -11.64 -8.80 4.88
N MET A 89 -11.32 -8.46 3.63
CA MET A 89 -11.14 -7.06 3.20
C MET A 89 -12.43 -6.26 3.33
N VAL A 90 -13.57 -6.84 2.93
CA VAL A 90 -14.89 -6.19 3.07
C VAL A 90 -15.23 -5.99 4.55
N TYR A 91 -15.00 -7.01 5.38
CA TYR A 91 -15.22 -6.94 6.82
C TYR A 91 -14.38 -5.85 7.49
N TYR A 92 -13.05 -5.88 7.31
CA TYR A 92 -12.18 -4.85 7.88
C TYR A 92 -12.40 -3.47 7.25
N GLY A 93 -12.77 -3.41 5.98
CA GLY A 93 -13.12 -2.17 5.28
C GLY A 93 -14.35 -1.49 5.87
N SER A 94 -15.30 -2.25 6.42
CA SER A 94 -16.44 -1.71 7.16
C SER A 94 -16.06 -1.17 8.55
N LYS A 95 -14.89 -1.56 9.06
CA LYS A 95 -14.35 -1.12 10.35
C LYS A 95 -13.18 -0.17 10.14
N GLN A 96 -13.49 1.07 9.79
CA GLN A 96 -12.50 2.08 9.40
C GLN A 96 -11.35 2.23 10.38
N TYR A 97 -11.63 2.23 11.68
CA TYR A 97 -10.60 2.36 12.72
C TYR A 97 -9.63 1.18 12.70
N GLU A 98 -10.13 -0.06 12.67
CA GLU A 98 -9.29 -1.26 12.63
C GLU A 98 -8.45 -1.32 11.35
N MET A 99 -9.04 -0.94 10.21
CA MET A 99 -8.33 -0.87 8.93
C MET A 99 -7.20 0.17 8.99
N GLN A 100 -7.47 1.33 9.57
CA GLN A 100 -6.46 2.38 9.75
C GLN A 100 -5.30 1.91 10.63
N GLU A 101 -5.59 1.23 11.74
CA GLU A 101 -4.54 0.65 12.61
C GLU A 101 -3.67 -0.36 11.86
N MET A 102 -4.29 -1.23 11.05
CA MET A 102 -3.55 -2.20 10.23
C MET A 102 -2.61 -1.51 9.24
N TYR A 103 -3.09 -0.49 8.51
CA TYR A 103 -2.24 0.27 7.59
C TYR A 103 -1.12 1.04 8.30
N THR A 104 -1.40 1.61 9.47
CA THR A 104 -0.37 2.27 10.29
C THR A 104 0.73 1.26 10.68
N SER A 105 0.35 0.08 11.15
CA SER A 105 1.30 -0.99 11.50
C SER A 105 2.14 -1.46 10.30
N ILE A 106 1.53 -1.53 9.11
CA ILE A 106 2.25 -1.85 7.86
C ILE A 106 3.28 -0.76 7.56
N LEU A 107 2.88 0.51 7.58
CA LEU A 107 3.76 1.65 7.30
C LEU A 107 4.94 1.71 8.27
N ASP A 108 4.70 1.57 9.57
CA ASP A 108 5.76 1.55 10.60
C ASP A 108 6.78 0.44 10.32
N THR A 109 6.29 -0.75 9.99
CA THR A 109 7.16 -1.89 9.64
C THR A 109 8.01 -1.60 8.39
N LEU A 110 7.42 -1.00 7.36
CA LEU A 110 8.12 -0.66 6.12
C LEU A 110 9.16 0.44 6.33
N ILE A 111 8.86 1.45 7.16
CA ILE A 111 9.81 2.51 7.53
C ILE A 111 11.00 1.92 8.27
N ILE A 112 10.79 1.04 9.25
CA ILE A 112 11.87 0.37 9.98
C ILE A 112 12.74 -0.45 9.02
N GLN A 113 12.13 -1.23 8.13
CA GLN A 113 12.85 -2.03 7.14
C GLN A 113 13.67 -1.16 6.18
N SER A 114 13.09 -0.07 5.67
CA SER A 114 13.78 0.89 4.80
C SER A 114 15.00 1.50 5.48
N ASN A 115 14.86 1.94 6.73
CA ASN A 115 15.95 2.53 7.50
C ASN A 115 17.08 1.53 7.82
N THR A 116 16.77 0.24 7.94
CA THR A 116 17.79 -0.80 8.15
C THR A 116 18.58 -1.11 6.88
N VAL A 117 17.92 -1.08 5.72
CA VAL A 117 18.56 -1.30 4.41
C VAL A 117 19.41 -0.09 3.98
N LEU A 118 18.95 1.12 4.31
CA LEU A 118 19.64 2.37 3.95
C LEU A 118 20.79 2.76 4.91
N LYS A 119 21.07 1.98 5.96
CA LYS A 119 22.30 2.20 6.72
C LYS A 119 23.49 2.04 5.77
N PRO A 120 24.28 3.11 5.50
CA PRO A 120 25.43 3.00 4.66
C PRO A 120 26.33 1.89 5.25
N SER A 121 26.59 0.86 4.46
CA SER A 121 27.70 -0.06 4.73
C SER A 121 28.92 0.80 5.06
N PRO A 122 29.71 0.49 6.10
CA PRO A 122 30.92 1.24 6.39
C PRO A 122 31.68 1.32 5.07
N ARG A 123 31.85 2.56 4.62
CA ARG A 123 32.55 2.88 3.37
C ARG A 123 33.90 2.19 3.48
N ASN A 124 34.11 1.07 2.77
CA ASN A 124 35.45 0.55 2.54
C ASN A 124 36.22 1.74 1.99
N ASN A 125 37.15 2.24 2.77
CA ASN A 125 38.09 3.28 2.34
C ASN A 125 38.77 2.77 1.09
N PHE A 126 38.19 3.06 -0.08
CA PHE A 126 38.86 2.89 -1.34
C PHE A 126 39.91 4.00 -1.35
N GLN A 127 41.08 3.66 -0.83
CA GLN A 127 42.27 4.47 -0.92
C GLN A 127 42.76 4.31 -2.36
N PRO A 128 42.68 5.34 -3.21
CA PRO A 128 43.22 5.22 -4.56
C PRO A 128 44.71 5.00 -4.42
N GLU A 129 45.15 3.79 -4.82
CA GLU A 129 46.57 3.46 -4.92
C GLU A 129 47.24 4.48 -5.84
N SER A 130 48.18 5.24 -5.29
CA SER A 130 48.92 6.27 -6.00
C SER A 130 49.73 5.62 -7.12
N VAL A 131 49.22 5.67 -8.34
CA VAL A 131 49.99 5.28 -9.54
C VAL A 131 51.05 6.33 -9.77
N THR A 132 52.25 6.07 -9.26
CA THR A 132 53.44 6.86 -9.61
C THR A 132 53.81 6.59 -11.08
N PRO A 133 53.89 7.62 -11.93
CA PRO A 133 54.31 7.41 -13.32
C PRO A 133 55.80 6.98 -13.36
N LYS A 134 56.06 5.77 -13.88
CA LYS A 134 57.41 5.25 -14.14
C LYS A 134 58.03 6.08 -15.27
N ARG A 135 59.06 6.88 -14.94
CA ARG A 135 59.85 7.58 -15.96
C ARG A 135 60.58 6.54 -16.79
N LEU A 136 60.34 6.56 -18.08
CA LEU A 136 61.14 5.86 -19.07
C LEU A 136 62.37 6.75 -19.38
N ASN A 137 63.55 6.23 -19.11
CA ASN A 137 64.85 6.76 -19.62
C ASN A 137 65.08 6.19 -21.02
#